data_c24621150fb32ba4cddb0fae18db1458
#
_entry.id   c24621150fb32ba4cddb0fae18db1458
#
_cell.length_a   1.000
_cell.length_b   1.000
_cell.length_c   1.000
_cell.angle_alpha   90.00
_cell.angle_beta   90.00
_cell.angle_gamma   90.00
#
_symmetry.space_group_name_H-M   'P 1'
#
loop_
_entity.id
_entity.type
_entity.pdbx_description
1 polymer ?
#
loop_
_entity_poly.entity_id
_entity_poly.type
_entity_poly.pdbx_seq_one_letter_code
_entity_poly.pdbx_strand_id
1 'polypeptide(L)'
;MVVKVKEKKNFMDFVPCCNPLYTWYADKKGIVTVHVVNKGFYNWLAQRLFKKPRVSHIKLDEYGSFVWQQMDGKRTIFEISGLVKNKFGKDAEPVLERLVKYFQILYQNKFIGYVKEK
;
A
#
# COMPACT_ATOMS: atom_id res chain seq x y z
N MET A 1 0.42 5.23 18.08
CA MET A 1 -0.36 5.16 18.74
C MET A 1 -1.49 4.55 18.27
N VAL A 2 -2.01 4.15 18.86
CA VAL A 2 -2.92 3.52 18.47
C VAL A 2 -4.02 4.15 18.32
N VAL A 3 -4.48 4.16 17.44
CA VAL A 3 -5.47 4.73 17.21
C VAL A 3 -6.47 4.30 17.92
N LYS A 4 -7.11 5.00 18.39
CA LYS A 4 -8.05 4.71 19.03
C LYS A 4 -9.04 4.28 18.22
N VAL A 5 -9.03 3.20 18.00
CA VAL A 5 -9.95 2.71 17.24
C VAL A 5 -11.20 3.10 17.67
N LYS A 6 -11.34 3.35 18.89
CA LYS A 6 -12.50 3.68 19.37
C LYS A 6 -12.93 4.86 18.80
N GLU A 7 -12.09 5.60 18.28
CA GLU A 7 -12.51 6.74 17.80
C GLU A 7 -13.35 6.42 16.71
N LYS A 8 -13.50 5.30 16.37
CA LYS A 8 -14.29 5.02 15.38
C LYS A 8 -14.14 5.90 14.29
N LYS A 9 -13.07 6.44 14.08
CA LYS A 9 -12.93 7.27 13.10
C LYS A 9 -13.23 6.40 12.01
N ASN A 10 -13.98 6.75 11.14
CA ASN A 10 -14.31 5.93 10.06
C ASN A 10 -13.05 5.58 9.35
N PHE A 11 -12.78 4.32 9.13
CA PHE A 11 -11.58 3.91 8.41
C PHE A 11 -11.51 4.58 7.05
N MET A 12 -12.66 4.86 6.45
CA MET A 12 -12.68 5.47 5.13
C MET A 12 -12.14 6.90 5.12
N ASP A 13 -12.00 7.50 6.27
CA ASP A 13 -11.46 8.85 6.34
C ASP A 13 -9.95 8.87 6.47
N PHE A 14 -9.33 7.72 6.57
CA PHE A 14 -7.88 7.68 6.68
C PHE A 14 -7.27 8.02 5.33
N VAL A 15 -6.09 8.60 5.36
CA VAL A 15 -5.39 9.01 4.15
C VAL A 15 -4.14 8.16 4.03
N PRO A 16 -4.13 7.18 3.15
CA PRO A 16 -2.96 6.32 3.03
C PRO A 16 -1.85 6.97 2.23
N CYS A 17 -0.63 6.60 2.52
CA CYS A 17 0.50 7.08 1.73
C CYS A 17 1.55 5.98 1.66
N CYS A 18 2.26 5.95 0.57
CA CYS A 18 3.27 4.92 0.38
C CYS A 18 4.44 5.14 1.30
N ASN A 19 5.04 4.06 1.73
CA ASN A 19 6.21 4.14 2.59
C ASN A 19 7.40 4.58 1.75
N PRO A 20 8.02 5.70 2.03
CA PRO A 20 9.10 6.19 1.19
C PRO A 20 10.36 5.32 1.21
N LEU A 21 10.42 4.36 2.11
CA LEU A 21 11.57 3.49 2.14
C LEU A 21 11.54 2.49 1.00
N TYR A 22 10.40 2.31 0.36
CA TYR A 22 10.29 1.36 -0.73
C TYR A 22 10.09 2.11 -2.03
N THR A 23 10.87 1.77 -3.04
CA THR A 23 10.69 2.41 -4.33
C THR A 23 9.77 1.55 -5.18
N TRP A 24 9.20 2.11 -6.18
CA TRP A 24 8.32 1.36 -7.05
C TRP A 24 8.25 2.02 -8.41
N TYR A 25 7.76 1.30 -9.38
CA TYR A 25 7.57 1.88 -10.69
C TYR A 25 6.38 1.20 -11.37
N ALA A 26 5.80 1.86 -12.33
CA ALA A 26 4.68 1.32 -13.07
C ALA A 26 5.12 1.15 -14.51
N ASP A 27 4.73 0.04 -15.13
CA ASP A 27 5.13 -0.20 -16.51
C ASP A 27 4.11 0.46 -17.44
N LYS A 28 4.26 0.23 -18.74
CA LYS A 28 3.39 0.84 -19.69
C LYS A 28 1.95 0.47 -19.53
N LYS A 29 1.67 -0.66 -18.94
CA LYS A 29 0.30 -1.07 -18.75
C LYS A 29 -0.22 -0.60 -17.42
N GLY A 30 0.56 0.12 -16.65
CA GLY A 30 0.13 0.60 -15.36
C GLY A 30 0.30 -0.40 -14.24
N ILE A 31 1.03 -1.48 -14.47
CA ILE A 31 1.23 -2.48 -13.43
C ILE A 31 2.42 -2.05 -12.57
N VAL A 32 2.19 -1.99 -11.28
CA VAL A 32 3.19 -1.51 -10.34
C VAL A 32 4.04 -2.64 -9.80
N THR A 33 5.33 -2.40 -9.72
CA THR A 33 6.25 -3.33 -9.07
C THR A 33 6.92 -2.58 -7.95
N VAL A 34 6.85 -3.13 -6.74
CA VAL A 34 7.43 -2.50 -5.57
C VAL A 34 8.72 -3.20 -5.22
N HIS A 35 9.76 -2.43 -4.97
CA HIS A 35 11.06 -2.99 -4.65
C HIS A 35 11.23 -2.94 -3.14
N VAL A 36 11.38 -4.09 -2.53
CA VAL A 36 11.51 -4.18 -1.10
C VAL A 36 12.91 -4.62 -0.76
N VAL A 37 13.61 -3.82 0.01
CA VAL A 37 14.95 -4.15 0.40
C VAL A 37 14.86 -4.66 1.81
N ASN A 38 15.26 -5.88 2.04
CA ASN A 38 15.20 -6.45 3.38
C ASN A 38 16.27 -5.84 4.25
N LYS A 39 15.86 -5.36 5.41
CA LYS A 39 16.82 -4.76 6.30
C LYS A 39 16.75 -5.39 7.66
N GLY A 40 17.45 -4.89 8.60
CA GLY A 40 17.41 -5.39 9.97
C GLY A 40 18.14 -6.70 10.10
N PHE A 41 17.56 -7.62 10.81
CA PHE A 41 18.21 -8.89 11.05
C PHE A 41 18.55 -9.60 9.77
N TYR A 42 17.64 -9.63 8.83
CA TYR A 42 17.89 -10.31 7.60
C TYR A 42 19.00 -9.65 6.84
N ASN A 43 19.06 -8.35 6.86
CA ASN A 43 20.08 -7.64 6.15
C ASN A 43 21.44 -7.95 6.81
N TRP A 44 21.49 -7.98 8.13
CA TRP A 44 22.73 -8.26 8.82
C TRP A 44 23.21 -9.66 8.45
N LEU A 45 22.32 -10.63 8.44
CA LEU A 45 22.70 -11.97 8.13
C LEU A 45 23.15 -12.09 6.68
N ALA A 46 22.44 -11.43 5.78
CA ALA A 46 22.77 -11.50 4.37
C ALA A 46 24.14 -10.89 4.11
N GLN A 47 24.46 -9.82 4.78
CA GLN A 47 25.73 -9.21 4.55
C GLN A 47 26.86 -10.11 5.04
N ARG A 48 26.64 -10.84 6.09
CA ARG A 48 27.68 -11.71 6.56
C ARG A 48 27.85 -12.89 5.66
N LEU A 49 26.75 -13.42 5.11
CA LEU A 49 26.86 -14.61 4.31
C LEU A 49 26.95 -14.34 2.83
N PHE A 50 26.26 -13.35 2.35
CA PHE A 50 26.18 -13.13 0.92
C PHE A 50 26.74 -11.82 0.45
N LYS A 51 27.07 -10.97 1.37
CA LYS A 51 27.65 -9.70 1.00
C LYS A 51 26.83 -8.78 0.17
N LYS A 52 25.57 -8.99 0.00
CA LYS A 52 24.73 -8.05 -0.66
C LYS A 52 23.37 -8.12 -0.14
N PRO A 53 22.64 -7.02 -0.10
CA PRO A 53 21.30 -7.00 0.40
C PRO A 53 20.40 -7.72 -0.56
N ARG A 54 19.35 -8.31 -0.09
CA ARG A 54 18.44 -8.95 -0.94
C ARG A 54 17.33 -8.03 -1.24
N VAL A 55 16.92 -7.94 -2.45
CA VAL A 55 15.84 -7.08 -2.87
C VAL A 55 14.75 -7.96 -3.43
N SER A 56 13.53 -7.77 -2.98
CA SER A 56 12.41 -8.49 -3.50
C SER A 56 11.60 -7.56 -4.39
N HIS A 57 11.06 -8.09 -5.46
CA HIS A 57 10.24 -7.32 -6.38
C HIS A 57 8.86 -7.89 -6.31
N ILE A 58 7.92 -7.09 -5.82
CA ILE A 58 6.55 -7.53 -5.69
C ILE A 58 5.72 -6.87 -6.76
N LYS A 59 5.20 -7.68 -7.68
CA LYS A 59 4.41 -7.15 -8.77
C LYS A 59 2.96 -7.19 -8.38
N LEU A 60 2.27 -6.07 -8.45
CA LEU A 60 0.88 -6.00 -8.07
C LEU A 60 0.00 -6.31 -9.28
N ASP A 61 -1.21 -6.77 -9.03
CA ASP A 61 -2.12 -7.04 -10.15
C ASP A 61 -2.72 -5.73 -10.60
N GLU A 62 -3.64 -5.79 -11.53
CA GLU A 62 -4.21 -4.60 -12.10
C GLU A 62 -4.96 -3.78 -11.04
N TYR A 63 -5.74 -4.45 -10.23
CA TYR A 63 -6.50 -3.77 -9.20
C TYR A 63 -5.56 -3.12 -8.19
N GLY A 64 -4.62 -3.88 -7.67
CA GLY A 64 -3.69 -3.36 -6.67
C GLY A 64 -2.83 -2.25 -7.23
N SER A 65 -2.45 -2.34 -8.49
CA SER A 65 -1.62 -1.31 -9.10
C SER A 65 -2.39 -0.01 -9.22
N PHE A 66 -3.67 -0.09 -9.59
CA PHE A 66 -4.45 1.12 -9.70
C PHE A 66 -4.60 1.79 -8.35
N VAL A 67 -4.93 1.00 -7.31
CA VAL A 67 -5.11 1.54 -5.98
C VAL A 67 -3.80 2.14 -5.46
N TRP A 68 -2.71 1.47 -5.70
CA TRP A 68 -1.41 1.94 -5.24
C TRP A 68 -1.12 3.34 -5.79
N GLN A 69 -1.41 3.54 -7.06
CA GLN A 69 -1.09 4.82 -7.67
C GLN A 69 -2.01 5.95 -7.23
N GLN A 70 -3.12 5.63 -6.58
CA GLN A 70 -4.02 6.68 -6.11
C GLN A 70 -3.64 7.20 -4.74
N MET A 71 -2.68 6.53 -4.06
CA MET A 71 -2.29 6.96 -2.73
C MET A 71 -1.29 8.09 -2.84
N ASP A 72 -1.75 9.31 -2.73
CA ASP A 72 -0.87 10.47 -2.87
C ASP A 72 -0.69 11.21 -1.55
N GLY A 73 -1.14 10.65 -0.44
CA GLY A 73 -1.01 11.33 0.83
C GLY A 73 -2.06 12.41 1.03
N LYS A 74 -3.02 12.52 0.13
CA LYS A 74 -4.08 13.49 0.25
C LYS A 74 -5.45 12.91 0.08
N ARG A 75 -5.59 11.85 -0.69
CA ARG A 75 -6.89 11.25 -0.89
C ARG A 75 -7.23 10.32 0.25
N THR A 76 -8.48 10.34 0.69
CA THR A 76 -8.91 9.41 1.72
C THR A 76 -9.23 8.08 1.06
N ILE A 77 -9.38 7.04 1.86
CA ILE A 77 -9.75 5.74 1.34
C ILE A 77 -11.11 5.84 0.65
N PHE A 78 -12.01 6.67 1.19
CA PHE A 78 -13.31 6.83 0.59
C PHE A 78 -13.18 7.41 -0.82
N GLU A 79 -12.31 8.40 -0.99
CA GLU A 79 -12.12 8.99 -2.30
C GLU A 79 -11.52 7.98 -3.26
N ILE A 80 -10.60 7.16 -2.77
CA ILE A 80 -10.01 6.14 -3.61
C ILE A 80 -11.06 5.12 -4.02
N SER A 81 -12.00 4.83 -3.11
CA SER A 81 -13.04 3.86 -3.45
C SER A 81 -13.90 4.35 -4.61
N GLY A 82 -14.13 5.67 -4.67
CA GLY A 82 -14.89 6.20 -5.77
C GLY A 82 -14.16 6.05 -7.09
N LEU A 83 -12.83 6.24 -7.05
CA LEU A 83 -12.04 6.09 -8.24
C LEU A 83 -12.02 4.64 -8.70
N VAL A 84 -11.97 3.72 -7.77
CA VAL A 84 -11.95 2.30 -8.10
C VAL A 84 -13.30 1.90 -8.73
N LYS A 85 -14.38 2.42 -8.19
CA LYS A 85 -15.65 2.12 -8.75
C LYS A 85 -15.77 2.61 -10.15
N ASN A 86 -15.24 3.80 -10.43
CA ASN A 86 -15.31 4.35 -11.76
C ASN A 86 -14.44 3.56 -12.73
N LYS A 87 -13.30 3.06 -12.26
CA LYS A 87 -12.41 2.38 -13.16
C LYS A 87 -12.83 0.95 -13.44
N PHE A 88 -13.24 0.21 -12.44
CA PHE A 88 -13.51 -1.20 -12.59
C PHE A 88 -14.98 -1.59 -12.60
N GLY A 89 -15.84 -0.70 -12.13
CA GLY A 89 -17.28 -1.01 -12.11
C GLY A 89 -17.56 -2.24 -11.31
N LYS A 90 -18.36 -3.12 -11.86
CA LYS A 90 -18.77 -4.28 -11.13
C LYS A 90 -17.63 -5.23 -10.83
N ASP A 91 -16.57 -5.16 -11.59
CA ASP A 91 -15.44 -6.05 -11.36
C ASP A 91 -14.76 -5.77 -10.04
N ALA A 92 -14.99 -4.62 -9.46
CA ALA A 92 -14.36 -4.29 -8.21
C ALA A 92 -15.22 -4.59 -6.99
N GLU A 93 -16.42 -5.04 -7.20
CA GLU A 93 -17.30 -5.26 -6.08
C GLU A 93 -16.99 -6.52 -5.33
N PRO A 94 -17.15 -6.54 -4.03
CA PRO A 94 -17.59 -5.41 -3.19
C PRO A 94 -16.43 -4.48 -2.93
N VAL A 95 -16.56 -3.24 -3.37
CA VAL A 95 -15.47 -2.28 -3.37
C VAL A 95 -14.90 -2.00 -2.00
N LEU A 96 -15.75 -1.64 -1.06
CA LEU A 96 -15.23 -1.25 0.24
C LEU A 96 -14.57 -2.38 0.98
N GLU A 97 -15.14 -3.56 0.93
CA GLU A 97 -14.56 -4.68 1.63
C GLU A 97 -13.21 -5.04 1.06
N ARG A 98 -13.10 -5.01 -0.26
CA ARG A 98 -11.85 -5.36 -0.91
C ARG A 98 -10.78 -4.32 -0.61
N LEU A 99 -11.17 -3.05 -0.60
CA LEU A 99 -10.20 -2.00 -0.31
C LEU A 99 -9.73 -2.06 1.13
N VAL A 100 -10.63 -2.29 2.06
CA VAL A 100 -10.25 -2.35 3.45
C VAL A 100 -9.25 -3.47 3.67
N LYS A 101 -9.51 -4.64 3.07
CA LYS A 101 -8.63 -5.74 3.25
C LYS A 101 -7.29 -5.45 2.60
N TYR A 102 -7.30 -4.85 1.43
CA TYR A 102 -6.06 -4.54 0.72
C TYR A 102 -5.20 -3.57 1.53
N PHE A 103 -5.82 -2.51 2.06
CA PHE A 103 -5.04 -1.56 2.83
C PHE A 103 -4.56 -2.17 4.15
N GLN A 104 -5.34 -3.07 4.74
CA GLN A 104 -4.89 -3.72 5.96
C GLN A 104 -3.64 -4.55 5.69
N ILE A 105 -3.63 -5.27 4.59
CA ILE A 105 -2.49 -6.08 4.26
C ILE A 105 -1.28 -5.21 4.00
N LEU A 106 -1.45 -4.13 3.25
CA LEU A 106 -0.34 -3.25 2.96
C LEU A 106 0.21 -2.61 4.25
N TYR A 107 -0.68 -2.22 5.13
CA TYR A 107 -0.27 -1.57 6.35
C TYR A 107 0.45 -2.55 7.28
N GLN A 108 -0.03 -3.77 7.38
CA GLN A 108 0.59 -4.75 8.23
C GLN A 108 1.98 -5.10 7.76
N ASN A 109 2.22 -5.02 6.47
CA ASN A 109 3.53 -5.32 5.92
C ASN A 109 4.38 -4.07 5.77
N LYS A 110 3.90 -2.96 6.29
CA LYS A 110 4.64 -1.71 6.28
C LYS A 110 4.91 -1.10 4.91
N PHE A 111 4.12 -1.48 3.93
CA PHE A 111 4.26 -0.86 2.62
C PHE A 111 3.63 0.52 2.61
N ILE A 112 2.69 0.78 3.50
CA ILE A 112 2.06 2.09 3.53
C ILE A 112 1.90 2.54 4.97
N GLY A 113 1.60 3.79 5.14
CA GLY A 113 1.22 4.35 6.43
C GLY A 113 0.03 5.24 6.20
N TYR A 114 -0.43 5.92 7.23
CA TYR A 114 -1.52 6.85 7.10
C TYR A 114 -1.07 8.22 7.58
N VAL A 115 -1.53 9.23 6.84
CA VAL A 115 -1.13 10.58 7.20
C VAL A 115 -1.85 10.97 8.48
N LYS A 116 -1.10 11.58 9.43
CA LYS A 116 -1.71 11.93 10.63
C LYS A 116 -2.48 13.17 10.50
N GLU A 117 -3.62 13.27 11.06
CA GLU A 117 -4.35 14.47 10.96
C GLU A 117 -3.93 15.35 11.97
N LYS A 118 -4.05 16.64 11.76
CA LYS A 118 -3.58 17.57 12.69
C LYS A 118 -4.46 17.79 13.73
#